data_5cfd785ae2f2716c50dcbcde38d746a4
#
_entry.id   5cfd785ae2f2716c50dcbcde38d746a4
#
_cell.length_a   1.000
_cell.length_b   1.000
_cell.length_c   1.000
_cell.angle_alpha   90.00
_cell.angle_beta   90.00
_cell.angle_gamma   90.00
#
_symmetry.space_group_name_H-M   'P 1'
#
loop_
_entity.id
_entity.type
_entity.pdbx_description
1 polymer ?
#
loop_
_entity_poly.entity_id
_entity_poly.type
_entity_poly.pdbx_seq_one_letter_code
_entity_poly.pdbx_strand_id
1 'polypeptide(L)'
;MAGRLFVRVAAGSRDRWRRPGWYAALVAAVALAAASCSGSPGPVPSSSLPKTLTVCTAAGRNAECGFVSVPQDWAHPAGPMMLLQVVVLPATAASHPAAPLFYLAGLGTQDAGDGNAVFNGMTWAASAFRQLNKTMDLVFIQQRGTAGSGLEACGGLATWPASPAAVSAAVRRCLASVSRDPRHDTTAEAALDLDQVRKELGYGQINIYGVSYGVTMGLAYLQRFSSHVRTAVLDSGALLSVPLEQQVSVHAQQAFDQLAARCAATPACARSYHPAADLAAILAHLTAHPAQFVLAVPGGPRQIVTVTATGFLGVVIDYLSEVQTAVLLPADLHALALGQWSQVFDSRGSIVADLASTDITALQGVTIGCGDTWNAMNPATISQQGPSVFTPNVIARAQQQNALCAAWPHDPGVSGTVRSTVPVVFLNGADDPVDPPATVAGATATMPNALLVTVPDSGHATLILSPHPACLLADTTAFIQAGRPASAAAWDACTGTLAAEPVPFPAP
;
A
#
# COMPACT_ATOMS: atom_id res chain seq x y z
N MET A 1 2.60 -18.71 50.18
CA MET A 1 2.05 -19.89 49.47
C MET A 1 1.41 -19.40 48.20
N ALA A 2 2.07 -19.65 47.10
CA ALA A 2 1.71 -19.13 45.79
C ALA A 2 0.74 -20.08 45.10
N GLY A 3 -0.44 -19.59 44.70
CA GLY A 3 -1.39 -20.28 43.83
C GLY A 3 -1.36 -19.66 42.44
N ARG A 4 -0.70 -20.33 41.52
CA ARG A 4 -0.75 -19.98 40.06
C ARG A 4 -2.09 -20.44 39.50
N LEU A 5 -2.93 -19.50 39.08
CA LEU A 5 -4.12 -19.80 38.30
C LEU A 5 -3.73 -19.77 36.81
N PHE A 6 -3.57 -20.94 36.20
CA PHE A 6 -3.48 -21.07 34.75
C PHE A 6 -4.88 -21.04 34.16
N VAL A 7 -5.25 -19.95 33.51
CA VAL A 7 -6.41 -19.92 32.63
C VAL A 7 -6.01 -20.58 31.30
N ARG A 8 -6.50 -21.80 31.05
CA ARG A 8 -6.44 -22.44 29.73
C ARG A 8 -7.44 -21.72 28.83
N VAL A 9 -6.95 -20.87 27.96
CA VAL A 9 -7.72 -20.40 26.80
C VAL A 9 -7.62 -21.49 25.74
N ALA A 10 -8.77 -21.93 25.26
CA ALA A 10 -8.88 -23.00 24.26
C ALA A 10 -8.09 -22.64 22.99
N ALA A 11 -7.18 -23.53 22.59
CA ALA A 11 -6.40 -23.44 21.38
C ALA A 11 -7.28 -23.82 20.17
N GLY A 12 -7.91 -22.80 19.58
CA GLY A 12 -8.57 -22.96 18.29
C GLY A 12 -8.21 -21.78 17.41
N SER A 13 -7.35 -21.99 16.45
CA SER A 13 -6.91 -21.07 15.38
C SER A 13 -5.53 -20.39 15.48
N ARG A 14 -4.66 -20.76 16.41
CA ARG A 14 -3.34 -20.13 16.55
C ARG A 14 -2.28 -20.57 15.51
N ASP A 15 -2.58 -21.48 14.60
CA ASP A 15 -1.55 -22.05 13.72
C ASP A 15 -1.37 -21.36 12.37
N ARG A 16 -2.09 -20.26 12.07
CA ARG A 16 -1.88 -19.54 10.81
C ARG A 16 -0.90 -18.38 10.89
N TRP A 17 -0.49 -17.96 12.07
CA TRP A 17 0.36 -16.77 12.24
C TRP A 17 1.78 -17.07 12.73
N ARG A 18 2.13 -18.33 12.93
CA ARG A 18 3.52 -18.75 13.15
C ARG A 18 4.18 -19.02 11.80
N ARG A 19 4.72 -18.01 11.19
CA ARG A 19 5.73 -18.13 10.15
C ARG A 19 7.06 -17.49 10.61
N PRO A 20 7.83 -18.10 11.50
CA PRO A 20 9.23 -17.77 11.64
C PRO A 20 10.02 -18.79 10.80
N GLY A 21 10.92 -18.33 9.97
CA GLY A 21 11.98 -19.16 9.41
C GLY A 21 11.99 -19.42 7.91
N TRP A 22 11.06 -18.89 7.13
CA TRP A 22 11.07 -19.13 5.67
C TRP A 22 11.79 -18.02 4.88
N TYR A 23 12.01 -16.85 5.46
CA TYR A 23 12.65 -15.73 4.76
C TYR A 23 14.17 -15.90 4.59
N ALA A 24 14.86 -16.55 5.53
CA ALA A 24 16.31 -16.80 5.39
C ALA A 24 16.65 -17.91 4.39
N ALA A 25 15.70 -18.82 4.08
CA ALA A 25 15.89 -19.90 3.12
C ALA A 25 15.58 -19.48 1.67
N LEU A 26 14.75 -18.44 1.46
CA LEU A 26 14.36 -17.98 0.13
C LEU A 26 15.44 -17.11 -0.55
N VAL A 27 16.20 -16.34 0.20
CA VAL A 27 17.31 -15.53 -0.37
C VAL A 27 18.44 -16.41 -0.91
N ALA A 28 18.69 -17.57 -0.28
CA ALA A 28 19.67 -18.55 -0.79
C ALA A 28 19.13 -19.39 -1.98
N ALA A 29 17.81 -19.55 -2.10
CA ALA A 29 17.19 -20.36 -3.17
C ALA A 29 17.06 -19.61 -4.50
N VAL A 30 16.92 -18.28 -4.48
CA VAL A 30 16.80 -17.48 -5.71
C VAL A 30 18.13 -17.40 -6.48
N ALA A 31 19.26 -17.43 -5.78
CA ALA A 31 20.57 -17.46 -6.44
C ALA A 31 20.92 -18.85 -7.04
N LEU A 32 20.24 -19.92 -6.63
CA LEU A 32 20.48 -21.29 -7.10
C LEU A 32 19.41 -21.84 -8.05
N ALA A 33 18.24 -21.19 -8.13
CA ALA A 33 17.15 -21.59 -9.03
C ALA A 33 17.37 -21.20 -10.51
N ALA A 34 18.44 -20.50 -10.82
CA ALA A 34 18.87 -20.25 -12.20
C ALA A 34 19.53 -21.46 -12.89
N ALA A 35 19.70 -22.60 -12.20
CA ALA A 35 20.48 -23.72 -12.70
C ALA A 35 19.79 -25.09 -12.70
N SER A 36 18.49 -25.21 -12.44
CA SER A 36 17.82 -26.53 -12.49
C SER A 36 16.53 -26.52 -13.29
N CYS A 37 16.64 -26.43 -14.63
CA CYS A 37 15.60 -26.82 -15.57
C CYS A 37 15.80 -28.29 -15.96
N SER A 38 15.13 -29.22 -15.26
CA SER A 38 14.93 -30.58 -15.74
C SER A 38 13.63 -31.16 -15.18
N GLY A 39 12.54 -30.89 -15.89
CA GLY A 39 11.26 -31.53 -15.71
C GLY A 39 10.39 -31.15 -16.91
N SER A 40 10.05 -32.11 -17.78
CA SER A 40 9.25 -31.90 -18.97
C SER A 40 7.86 -31.38 -18.59
N PRO A 41 7.48 -30.15 -18.94
CA PRO A 41 6.11 -29.67 -18.80
C PRO A 41 5.29 -30.17 -19.98
N GLY A 42 4.01 -30.55 -19.71
CA GLY A 42 3.04 -30.77 -20.76
C GLY A 42 2.85 -29.51 -21.65
N PRO A 43 2.25 -29.64 -22.84
CA PRO A 43 2.16 -28.54 -23.79
C PRO A 43 1.39 -27.36 -23.20
N VAL A 44 2.10 -26.27 -22.96
CA VAL A 44 1.53 -24.97 -22.62
C VAL A 44 0.92 -24.42 -23.92
N PRO A 45 -0.32 -23.86 -23.91
CA PRO A 45 -0.83 -23.15 -25.09
C PRO A 45 0.15 -22.01 -25.41
N SER A 46 0.66 -21.97 -26.62
CA SER A 46 1.59 -20.93 -27.04
C SER A 46 0.86 -19.58 -27.07
N SER A 47 1.05 -18.77 -26.01
CA SER A 47 0.76 -17.35 -26.08
C SER A 47 1.79 -16.74 -27.04
N SER A 48 1.35 -15.80 -27.87
CA SER A 48 2.23 -15.06 -28.79
C SER A 48 3.06 -13.98 -28.08
N LEU A 49 3.44 -14.20 -26.82
CA LEU A 49 4.21 -13.24 -26.00
C LEU A 49 5.65 -13.10 -26.52
N PRO A 50 6.27 -11.94 -26.33
CA PRO A 50 7.57 -11.65 -26.91
C PRO A 50 8.67 -12.57 -26.38
N LYS A 51 9.70 -12.79 -27.21
CA LYS A 51 10.86 -13.65 -26.92
C LYS A 51 11.67 -13.27 -25.68
N THR A 52 11.32 -12.17 -25.00
CA THR A 52 11.97 -11.68 -23.78
C THR A 52 11.46 -12.36 -22.50
N LEU A 53 10.29 -13.02 -22.56
CA LEU A 53 9.76 -13.80 -21.43
C LEU A 53 10.04 -15.29 -21.62
N THR A 54 10.37 -15.96 -20.52
CA THR A 54 10.61 -17.39 -20.47
C THR A 54 9.69 -18.05 -19.44
N VAL A 55 9.38 -19.33 -19.67
CA VAL A 55 8.56 -20.10 -18.71
C VAL A 55 9.25 -20.17 -17.36
N CYS A 56 8.49 -19.86 -16.31
CA CYS A 56 8.95 -19.86 -14.92
C CYS A 56 7.82 -20.35 -13.99
N THR A 57 8.08 -20.35 -12.71
CA THR A 57 7.06 -20.56 -11.67
C THR A 57 6.94 -19.31 -10.83
N ALA A 58 5.73 -18.76 -10.72
CA ALA A 58 5.43 -17.62 -9.88
C ALA A 58 4.09 -17.83 -9.16
N ALA A 59 3.98 -17.41 -7.91
CA ALA A 59 2.81 -17.67 -7.04
C ALA A 59 2.36 -19.16 -7.03
N GLY A 60 3.33 -20.10 -7.12
CA GLY A 60 3.07 -21.54 -7.17
C GLY A 60 2.41 -22.03 -8.46
N ARG A 61 2.48 -21.28 -9.55
CA ARG A 61 1.82 -21.55 -10.84
C ARG A 61 2.80 -21.39 -12.01
N ASN A 62 2.47 -22.00 -13.14
CA ASN A 62 3.15 -21.70 -14.40
C ASN A 62 2.96 -20.23 -14.75
N ALA A 63 4.04 -19.58 -15.08
CA ALA A 63 4.13 -18.17 -15.40
C ALA A 63 5.12 -17.94 -16.54
N GLU A 64 5.17 -16.74 -17.05
CA GLU A 64 6.20 -16.25 -17.95
C GLU A 64 6.90 -15.06 -17.26
N CYS A 65 8.21 -15.15 -17.10
CA CYS A 65 9.03 -14.17 -16.39
C CYS A 65 10.10 -13.62 -17.32
N GLY A 66 10.44 -12.37 -17.15
CA GLY A 66 11.52 -11.75 -17.90
C GLY A 66 11.67 -10.28 -17.60
N PHE A 67 12.31 -9.58 -18.52
CA PHE A 67 12.60 -8.17 -18.38
C PHE A 67 12.20 -7.42 -19.64
N VAL A 68 11.65 -6.21 -19.44
CA VAL A 68 11.42 -5.24 -20.50
C VAL A 68 12.40 -4.08 -20.32
N SER A 69 13.10 -3.72 -21.38
CA SER A 69 14.04 -2.62 -21.39
C SER A 69 13.32 -1.29 -21.62
N VAL A 70 13.59 -0.32 -20.75
CA VAL A 70 13.04 1.05 -20.83
C VAL A 70 14.16 2.08 -20.66
N PRO A 71 14.03 3.31 -21.17
CA PRO A 71 14.98 4.37 -20.87
C PRO A 71 14.98 4.72 -19.40
N GLN A 72 16.15 5.03 -18.84
CA GLN A 72 16.19 5.63 -17.50
C GLN A 72 15.50 7.00 -17.49
N ASP A 73 15.62 7.75 -18.56
CA ASP A 73 15.02 9.06 -18.79
C ASP A 73 14.23 9.01 -20.13
N TRP A 74 12.91 9.11 -20.06
CA TRP A 74 12.04 9.11 -21.23
C TRP A 74 12.14 10.39 -22.06
N ALA A 75 12.71 11.46 -21.53
CA ALA A 75 13.02 12.65 -22.31
C ALA A 75 14.23 12.44 -23.24
N HIS A 76 15.10 11.47 -22.89
CA HIS A 76 16.29 11.09 -23.64
C HIS A 76 16.32 9.58 -23.91
N PRO A 77 15.39 9.05 -24.74
CA PRO A 77 15.19 7.61 -24.88
C PRO A 77 16.35 6.84 -25.54
N ALA A 78 17.32 7.54 -26.13
CA ALA A 78 18.56 6.96 -26.65
C ALA A 78 19.66 6.88 -25.59
N GLY A 79 19.41 7.33 -24.37
CA GLY A 79 20.34 7.34 -23.24
C GLY A 79 20.47 5.98 -22.56
N PRO A 80 20.93 5.97 -21.29
CA PRO A 80 21.03 4.75 -20.52
C PRO A 80 19.68 4.04 -20.36
N MET A 81 19.72 2.71 -20.44
CA MET A 81 18.55 1.86 -20.30
C MET A 81 18.51 1.22 -18.92
N MET A 82 17.31 0.83 -18.48
CA MET A 82 17.09 0.00 -17.31
C MET A 82 16.16 -1.17 -17.66
N LEU A 83 16.16 -2.19 -16.83
CA LEU A 83 15.34 -3.37 -16.99
C LEU A 83 14.22 -3.38 -15.96
N LEU A 84 12.99 -3.57 -16.42
CA LEU A 84 11.83 -3.79 -15.56
C LEU A 84 11.53 -5.28 -15.52
N GLN A 85 11.48 -5.85 -14.33
CA GLN A 85 11.06 -7.23 -14.16
C GLN A 85 9.55 -7.35 -14.40
N VAL A 86 9.17 -8.30 -15.24
CA VAL A 86 7.78 -8.56 -15.60
C VAL A 86 7.46 -10.03 -15.37
N VAL A 87 6.29 -10.28 -14.78
CA VAL A 87 5.72 -11.62 -14.63
C VAL A 87 4.31 -11.61 -15.20
N VAL A 88 4.04 -12.59 -16.04
CA VAL A 88 2.70 -12.83 -16.61
C VAL A 88 2.21 -14.18 -16.11
N LEU A 89 1.01 -14.22 -15.55
CA LEU A 89 0.25 -15.45 -15.33
C LEU A 89 -0.71 -15.62 -16.53
N PRO A 90 -0.41 -16.51 -17.47
CA PRO A 90 -1.22 -16.66 -18.69
C PRO A 90 -2.66 -17.11 -18.38
N ALA A 91 -3.59 -16.74 -19.22
CA ALA A 91 -4.97 -17.22 -19.17
C ALA A 91 -5.00 -18.76 -19.22
N THR A 92 -5.78 -19.38 -18.33
CA THR A 92 -5.73 -20.84 -18.13
C THR A 92 -6.70 -21.62 -19.01
N ALA A 93 -7.74 -20.99 -19.58
CA ALA A 93 -8.80 -21.67 -20.32
C ALA A 93 -9.13 -21.02 -21.67
N ALA A 94 -8.58 -19.85 -22.00
CA ALA A 94 -8.88 -19.15 -23.26
C ALA A 94 -7.82 -19.41 -24.34
N SER A 95 -8.23 -19.74 -25.54
CA SER A 95 -7.35 -19.82 -26.72
C SER A 95 -6.98 -18.41 -27.25
N HIS A 96 -7.84 -17.42 -26.99
CA HIS A 96 -7.63 -16.00 -27.31
C HIS A 96 -7.95 -15.19 -26.04
N PRO A 97 -6.94 -14.83 -25.25
CA PRO A 97 -7.15 -14.08 -24.03
C PRO A 97 -7.83 -12.75 -24.28
N ALA A 98 -8.74 -12.37 -23.37
CA ALA A 98 -9.30 -11.01 -23.33
C ALA A 98 -8.19 -10.02 -22.91
N ALA A 99 -8.49 -8.71 -22.99
CA ALA A 99 -7.58 -7.69 -22.50
C ALA A 99 -7.06 -8.04 -21.08
N PRO A 100 -5.73 -8.02 -20.85
CA PRO A 100 -5.12 -8.48 -19.60
C PRO A 100 -5.49 -7.60 -18.43
N LEU A 101 -5.31 -8.10 -17.21
CA LEU A 101 -5.36 -7.32 -15.98
C LEU A 101 -3.94 -6.98 -15.53
N PHE A 102 -3.62 -5.71 -15.47
CA PHE A 102 -2.39 -5.16 -14.93
C PHE A 102 -2.61 -4.81 -13.44
N TYR A 103 -1.80 -5.41 -12.56
CA TYR A 103 -1.82 -5.15 -11.13
C TYR A 103 -0.81 -4.06 -10.78
N LEU A 104 -1.29 -2.94 -10.24
CA LEU A 104 -0.47 -1.82 -9.80
C LEU A 104 -0.44 -1.79 -8.27
N ALA A 105 0.73 -2.05 -7.70
CA ALA A 105 0.92 -2.16 -6.26
C ALA A 105 0.97 -0.80 -5.55
N GLY A 106 0.67 -0.79 -4.25
CA GLY A 106 0.87 0.36 -3.36
C GLY A 106 2.33 0.60 -2.97
N LEU A 107 2.63 1.75 -2.37
CA LEU A 107 3.99 2.09 -1.88
C LEU A 107 4.35 1.33 -0.59
N GLY A 108 3.45 1.21 0.37
CA GLY A 108 3.74 0.71 1.72
C GLY A 108 4.20 -0.75 1.82
N THR A 109 4.00 -1.54 0.76
CA THR A 109 4.51 -2.90 0.70
C THR A 109 5.97 -2.97 0.23
N GLN A 110 6.57 -1.84 -0.14
CA GLN A 110 7.97 -1.73 -0.59
C GLN A 110 8.92 -1.49 0.58
N ASP A 111 8.40 -1.02 1.73
CA ASP A 111 9.19 -0.72 2.92
C ASP A 111 9.65 -1.96 3.69
N ALA A 112 9.18 -3.13 3.32
CA ALA A 112 9.60 -4.41 3.91
C ALA A 112 11.06 -4.81 3.59
N GLY A 113 11.90 -3.87 3.18
CA GLY A 113 13.34 -4.05 3.00
C GLY A 113 13.76 -4.94 1.82
N ASP A 114 12.83 -5.63 1.20
CA ASP A 114 13.09 -6.54 0.08
C ASP A 114 12.64 -5.99 -1.29
N GLY A 115 11.98 -4.82 -1.30
CA GLY A 115 11.48 -4.19 -2.53
C GLY A 115 10.54 -5.09 -3.35
N ASN A 116 9.92 -6.07 -2.73
CA ASN A 116 9.22 -7.17 -3.42
C ASN A 116 7.69 -7.04 -3.36
N ALA A 117 7.19 -5.79 -3.26
CA ALA A 117 5.76 -5.49 -3.14
C ALA A 117 4.89 -6.13 -4.21
N VAL A 118 5.39 -6.14 -5.46
CA VAL A 118 4.66 -6.75 -6.57
C VAL A 118 4.50 -8.24 -6.36
N PHE A 119 5.51 -8.94 -5.86
CA PHE A 119 5.42 -10.38 -5.62
C PHE A 119 4.58 -10.73 -4.39
N ASN A 120 4.52 -9.86 -3.37
CA ASN A 120 3.61 -10.04 -2.25
C ASN A 120 2.15 -9.87 -2.71
N GLY A 121 1.86 -8.82 -3.49
CA GLY A 121 0.55 -8.63 -4.12
C GLY A 121 0.20 -9.67 -5.16
N MET A 122 1.18 -10.22 -5.88
CA MET A 122 0.98 -11.25 -6.89
C MET A 122 0.35 -12.53 -6.31
N THR A 123 0.81 -12.99 -5.16
CA THR A 123 0.24 -14.21 -4.54
C THR A 123 -1.22 -14.01 -4.17
N TRP A 124 -1.56 -12.85 -3.61
CA TRP A 124 -2.93 -12.48 -3.34
C TRP A 124 -3.74 -12.36 -4.65
N ALA A 125 -3.28 -11.57 -5.62
CA ALA A 125 -3.97 -11.33 -6.87
C ALA A 125 -4.17 -12.60 -7.71
N ALA A 126 -3.20 -13.50 -7.73
CA ALA A 126 -3.32 -14.80 -8.38
C ALA A 126 -4.43 -15.67 -7.78
N SER A 127 -4.68 -15.53 -6.48
CA SER A 127 -5.78 -16.19 -5.79
C SER A 127 -7.11 -15.45 -6.01
N ALA A 128 -7.12 -14.15 -5.74
CA ALA A 128 -8.30 -13.29 -5.79
C ALA A 128 -8.90 -13.24 -7.22
N PHE A 129 -8.06 -13.01 -8.22
CA PHE A 129 -8.47 -12.88 -9.62
C PHE A 129 -8.40 -14.20 -10.41
N ARG A 130 -8.45 -15.33 -9.72
CA ARG A 130 -8.41 -16.67 -10.39
C ARG A 130 -9.52 -16.86 -11.43
N GLN A 131 -10.70 -16.28 -11.23
CA GLN A 131 -11.79 -16.36 -12.20
C GLN A 131 -11.48 -15.51 -13.44
N LEU A 132 -10.92 -14.32 -13.27
CA LEU A 132 -10.45 -13.48 -14.39
C LEU A 132 -9.34 -14.19 -15.16
N ASN A 133 -8.39 -14.80 -14.46
CA ASN A 133 -7.26 -15.50 -15.09
C ASN A 133 -7.66 -16.75 -15.89
N LYS A 134 -8.92 -17.16 -15.91
CA LYS A 134 -9.39 -18.15 -16.88
C LYS A 134 -9.42 -17.62 -18.30
N THR A 135 -9.71 -16.34 -18.46
CA THR A 135 -9.97 -15.71 -19.76
C THR A 135 -9.05 -14.55 -20.10
N MET A 136 -8.24 -14.08 -19.15
CA MET A 136 -7.28 -12.99 -19.35
C MET A 136 -5.98 -13.24 -18.60
N ASP A 137 -4.90 -12.71 -19.13
CA ASP A 137 -3.60 -12.74 -18.45
C ASP A 137 -3.61 -11.80 -17.25
N LEU A 138 -2.87 -12.16 -16.19
CA LEU A 138 -2.57 -11.26 -15.07
C LEU A 138 -1.11 -10.82 -15.21
N VAL A 139 -0.88 -9.52 -15.30
CA VAL A 139 0.43 -8.93 -15.55
C VAL A 139 0.90 -8.15 -14.32
N PHE A 140 2.12 -8.45 -13.88
CA PHE A 140 2.79 -7.85 -12.74
C PHE A 140 4.10 -7.23 -13.22
N ILE A 141 4.32 -5.98 -12.88
CA ILE A 141 5.50 -5.21 -13.27
C ILE A 141 6.15 -4.68 -12.02
N GLN A 142 7.40 -5.03 -11.77
CA GLN A 142 8.22 -4.32 -10.80
C GLN A 142 8.50 -2.92 -11.34
N GLN A 143 8.03 -1.92 -10.63
CA GLN A 143 8.20 -0.52 -11.04
C GLN A 143 9.67 -0.12 -11.03
N ARG A 144 10.02 0.90 -11.85
CA ARG A 144 11.36 1.50 -11.81
C ARG A 144 11.74 1.90 -10.39
N GLY A 145 12.99 1.70 -10.01
CA GLY A 145 13.49 2.00 -8.68
C GLY A 145 13.14 1.00 -7.59
N THR A 146 12.45 -0.10 -7.91
CA THR A 146 12.13 -1.17 -6.94
C THR A 146 12.97 -2.43 -7.18
N ALA A 147 12.85 -3.43 -6.28
CA ALA A 147 13.59 -4.69 -6.39
C ALA A 147 13.39 -5.35 -7.76
N GLY A 148 14.45 -5.83 -8.37
CA GLY A 148 14.42 -6.41 -9.72
C GLY A 148 14.33 -5.39 -10.86
N SER A 149 14.13 -4.10 -10.56
CA SER A 149 13.98 -3.01 -11.53
C SER A 149 14.80 -1.78 -11.15
N GLY A 150 16.06 -2.00 -10.77
CA GLY A 150 17.01 -0.95 -10.44
C GLY A 150 16.84 -0.36 -9.05
N LEU A 151 16.51 -1.21 -8.05
CA LEU A 151 16.45 -0.78 -6.66
C LEU A 151 17.77 -0.15 -6.25
N GLU A 152 17.69 1.05 -5.73
CA GLU A 152 18.76 1.72 -5.01
C GLU A 152 18.25 2.14 -3.63
N ALA A 153 19.12 1.99 -2.64
CA ALA A 153 18.81 2.30 -1.25
C ALA A 153 19.97 3.09 -0.63
N CYS A 154 19.66 3.99 0.27
CA CYS A 154 20.66 4.74 1.00
C CYS A 154 20.79 4.26 2.43
N GLY A 155 21.85 3.55 2.71
CA GLY A 155 22.26 3.32 4.09
C GLY A 155 22.53 4.64 4.81
N GLY A 156 21.90 4.86 5.97
CA GLY A 156 22.14 6.03 6.82
C GLY A 156 21.22 7.26 6.62
N LEU A 157 20.19 7.16 5.82
CA LEU A 157 18.98 7.99 6.00
C LEU A 157 18.14 7.47 7.17
N ALA A 158 18.56 6.38 7.76
CA ALA A 158 17.94 5.58 8.79
C ALA A 158 17.68 6.29 10.13
N THR A 159 18.40 7.33 10.42
CA THR A 159 18.10 8.20 11.56
C THR A 159 17.80 9.58 11.03
N TRP A 160 16.54 9.97 11.04
CA TRP A 160 16.15 11.31 10.61
C TRP A 160 16.96 12.35 11.37
N PRO A 161 17.79 13.11 10.63
CA PRO A 161 18.60 14.12 11.29
C PRO A 161 17.70 15.19 11.89
N ALA A 162 18.01 15.61 13.09
CA ALA A 162 17.23 16.60 13.87
C ALA A 162 17.22 18.01 13.25
N SER A 163 17.93 18.26 12.17
CA SER A 163 17.98 19.61 11.53
C SER A 163 18.00 19.53 10.00
N PRO A 164 17.49 20.56 9.30
CA PRO A 164 17.53 20.63 7.84
C PRO A 164 18.94 20.49 7.24
N ALA A 165 19.96 21.01 7.92
CA ALA A 165 21.35 20.89 7.48
C ALA A 165 21.84 19.44 7.53
N ALA A 166 21.43 18.69 8.55
CA ALA A 166 21.78 17.28 8.69
C ALA A 166 21.01 16.43 7.65
N VAL A 167 19.74 16.75 7.35
CA VAL A 167 18.97 16.14 6.23
C VAL A 167 19.71 16.35 4.91
N SER A 168 20.06 17.59 4.59
CA SER A 168 20.80 17.91 3.36
C SER A 168 22.16 17.19 3.26
N ALA A 169 22.86 17.03 4.39
CA ALA A 169 24.10 16.27 4.42
C ALA A 169 23.89 14.77 4.20
N ALA A 170 22.84 14.19 4.76
CA ALA A 170 22.46 12.79 4.56
C ALA A 170 22.06 12.52 3.10
N VAL A 171 21.25 13.40 2.51
CA VAL A 171 20.85 13.33 1.09
C VAL A 171 22.09 13.40 0.17
N ARG A 172 23.03 14.32 0.40
CA ARG A 172 24.26 14.39 -0.40
C ARG A 172 25.10 13.12 -0.31
N ARG A 173 25.20 12.52 0.89
CA ARG A 173 25.93 11.24 1.05
C ARG A 173 25.22 10.11 0.29
N CYS A 174 23.89 10.06 0.39
CA CYS A 174 23.08 9.11 -0.35
C CYS A 174 23.31 9.23 -1.85
N LEU A 175 23.12 10.42 -2.42
CA LEU A 175 23.28 10.67 -3.85
C LEU A 175 24.70 10.37 -4.37
N ALA A 176 25.73 10.46 -3.51
CA ALA A 176 27.08 10.07 -3.86
C ALA A 176 27.29 8.54 -3.92
N SER A 177 26.37 7.74 -3.38
CA SER A 177 26.43 6.27 -3.35
C SER A 177 25.56 5.59 -4.39
N VAL A 178 24.64 6.31 -5.03
CA VAL A 178 23.73 5.73 -6.04
C VAL A 178 24.38 5.72 -7.43
N SER A 179 24.01 4.73 -8.23
CA SER A 179 24.63 4.48 -9.54
C SER A 179 23.89 5.15 -10.70
N ARG A 180 22.65 5.58 -10.47
CA ARG A 180 21.79 6.22 -11.46
C ARG A 180 21.11 7.47 -10.87
N ASP A 181 20.56 8.30 -11.73
CA ASP A 181 19.86 9.50 -11.31
C ASP A 181 18.45 9.15 -10.78
N PRO A 182 18.18 9.31 -9.49
CA PRO A 182 16.89 8.97 -8.91
C PRO A 182 15.76 9.93 -9.33
N ARG A 183 16.05 11.08 -9.95
CA ARG A 183 15.02 12.02 -10.43
C ARG A 183 14.03 11.38 -11.39
N HIS A 184 14.46 10.32 -12.08
CA HIS A 184 13.65 9.65 -13.09
C HIS A 184 12.79 8.51 -12.51
N ASP A 185 12.81 8.27 -11.19
CA ASP A 185 11.93 7.28 -10.55
C ASP A 185 10.55 7.85 -10.22
N THR A 186 9.98 8.62 -11.14
CA THR A 186 8.70 9.30 -10.98
C THR A 186 7.52 8.45 -11.47
N THR A 187 6.32 8.78 -11.00
CA THR A 187 5.08 8.19 -11.50
C THR A 187 4.84 8.50 -12.98
N ALA A 188 5.26 9.69 -13.45
CA ALA A 188 5.15 10.07 -14.84
C ALA A 188 5.97 9.16 -15.77
N GLU A 189 7.21 8.86 -15.37
CA GLU A 189 8.09 7.93 -16.08
C GLU A 189 7.57 6.49 -15.99
N ALA A 190 7.08 6.08 -14.82
CA ALA A 190 6.50 4.75 -14.59
C ALA A 190 5.23 4.52 -15.43
N ALA A 191 4.44 5.55 -15.74
CA ALA A 191 3.30 5.43 -16.64
C ALA A 191 3.75 5.19 -18.10
N LEU A 192 4.89 5.74 -18.53
CA LEU A 192 5.50 5.45 -19.82
C LEU A 192 6.04 4.02 -19.88
N ASP A 193 6.65 3.56 -18.80
CA ASP A 193 7.11 2.19 -18.65
C ASP A 193 5.96 1.18 -18.81
N LEU A 194 4.84 1.47 -18.14
CA LEU A 194 3.63 0.65 -18.22
C LEU A 194 3.15 0.50 -19.66
N ASP A 195 3.15 1.60 -20.43
CA ASP A 195 2.76 1.57 -21.85
C ASP A 195 3.79 0.83 -22.71
N GLN A 196 5.08 0.93 -22.39
CA GLN A 196 6.11 0.17 -23.09
C GLN A 196 5.95 -1.34 -22.83
N VAL A 197 5.72 -1.74 -21.57
CA VAL A 197 5.46 -3.15 -21.22
C VAL A 197 4.21 -3.64 -21.96
N ARG A 198 3.11 -2.86 -21.98
CA ARG A 198 1.91 -3.21 -22.75
C ARG A 198 2.23 -3.47 -24.21
N LYS A 199 3.02 -2.60 -24.86
CA LYS A 199 3.43 -2.73 -26.28
C LYS A 199 4.29 -3.95 -26.51
N GLU A 200 5.30 -4.17 -25.68
CA GLU A 200 6.22 -5.30 -25.80
C GLU A 200 5.50 -6.64 -25.62
N LEU A 201 4.48 -6.68 -24.75
CA LEU A 201 3.63 -7.85 -24.57
C LEU A 201 2.55 -7.99 -25.66
N GLY A 202 2.45 -7.04 -26.60
CA GLY A 202 1.51 -7.10 -27.73
C GLY A 202 0.06 -6.81 -27.35
N TYR A 203 -0.22 -6.23 -26.17
CA TYR A 203 -1.59 -5.92 -25.77
C TYR A 203 -2.09 -4.60 -26.36
N GLY A 204 -3.32 -4.62 -26.92
CA GLY A 204 -4.00 -3.42 -27.43
C GLY A 204 -4.53 -2.55 -26.30
N GLN A 205 -5.44 -3.08 -25.52
CA GLN A 205 -5.99 -2.46 -24.30
C GLN A 205 -5.74 -3.34 -23.10
N ILE A 206 -5.72 -2.71 -21.91
CA ILE A 206 -5.53 -3.39 -20.63
C ILE A 206 -6.67 -3.06 -19.67
N ASN A 207 -6.94 -3.94 -18.72
CA ASN A 207 -7.68 -3.61 -17.51
C ASN A 207 -6.66 -3.27 -16.42
N ILE A 208 -7.01 -2.39 -15.49
CA ILE A 208 -6.16 -1.97 -14.38
C ILE A 208 -6.84 -2.34 -13.06
N TYR A 209 -6.10 -2.94 -12.15
CA TYR A 209 -6.37 -2.92 -10.73
C TYR A 209 -5.20 -2.22 -10.04
N GLY A 210 -5.47 -1.07 -9.45
CA GLY A 210 -4.50 -0.29 -8.69
C GLY A 210 -4.92 -0.16 -7.24
N VAL A 211 -3.98 -0.30 -6.30
CA VAL A 211 -4.24 -0.14 -4.87
C VAL A 211 -3.30 0.90 -4.27
N SER A 212 -3.84 1.80 -3.42
CA SER A 212 -3.04 2.85 -2.75
C SER A 212 -2.27 3.69 -3.79
N TYR A 213 -0.95 3.77 -3.73
CA TYR A 213 -0.14 4.41 -4.77
C TYR A 213 -0.43 3.87 -6.19
N GLY A 214 -0.82 2.59 -6.32
CA GLY A 214 -1.28 2.04 -7.60
C GLY A 214 -2.47 2.77 -8.21
N VAL A 215 -3.27 3.47 -7.40
CA VAL A 215 -4.34 4.38 -7.87
C VAL A 215 -3.73 5.62 -8.53
N THR A 216 -2.74 6.25 -7.90
CA THR A 216 -1.99 7.39 -8.47
C THR A 216 -1.41 6.99 -9.83
N MET A 217 -0.76 5.83 -9.90
CA MET A 217 -0.19 5.31 -11.14
C MET A 217 -1.26 5.00 -12.20
N GLY A 218 -2.37 4.38 -11.81
CA GLY A 218 -3.51 4.12 -12.69
C GLY A 218 -4.13 5.39 -13.24
N LEU A 219 -4.29 6.42 -12.40
CA LEU A 219 -4.78 7.74 -12.81
C LEU A 219 -3.79 8.47 -13.73
N ALA A 220 -2.49 8.40 -13.46
CA ALA A 220 -1.45 8.95 -14.34
C ALA A 220 -1.47 8.26 -15.72
N TYR A 221 -1.65 6.95 -15.73
CA TYR A 221 -1.79 6.20 -16.97
C TYR A 221 -3.08 6.55 -17.71
N LEU A 222 -4.21 6.66 -17.03
CA LEU A 222 -5.48 7.13 -17.62
C LEU A 222 -5.38 8.55 -18.17
N GLN A 223 -4.65 9.45 -17.50
CA GLN A 223 -4.45 10.82 -17.95
C GLN A 223 -3.72 10.88 -19.31
N ARG A 224 -2.77 9.98 -19.52
CA ARG A 224 -1.89 9.98 -20.70
C ARG A 224 -2.32 8.98 -21.79
N PHE A 225 -2.85 7.83 -21.41
CA PHE A 225 -3.10 6.67 -22.28
C PHE A 225 -4.52 6.12 -22.15
N SER A 226 -5.51 6.98 -21.99
CA SER A 226 -6.91 6.58 -21.77
C SER A 226 -7.43 5.60 -22.83
N SER A 227 -7.02 5.75 -24.11
CA SER A 227 -7.42 4.85 -25.20
C SER A 227 -6.87 3.42 -25.06
N HIS A 228 -5.82 3.22 -24.27
CA HIS A 228 -5.23 1.90 -23.99
C HIS A 228 -5.84 1.21 -22.79
N VAL A 229 -6.78 1.86 -22.09
CA VAL A 229 -7.45 1.27 -20.93
C VAL A 229 -8.86 0.86 -21.28
N ARG A 230 -9.22 -0.38 -20.98
CA ARG A 230 -10.55 -0.93 -21.14
C ARG A 230 -11.42 -0.69 -19.90
N THR A 231 -10.88 -0.98 -18.71
CA THR A 231 -11.51 -0.70 -17.41
C THR A 231 -10.44 -0.42 -16.37
N ALA A 232 -10.79 0.30 -15.29
CA ALA A 232 -9.93 0.45 -14.12
C ALA A 232 -10.74 0.26 -12.82
N VAL A 233 -10.16 -0.50 -11.89
CA VAL A 233 -10.58 -0.58 -10.49
C VAL A 233 -9.48 0.04 -9.65
N LEU A 234 -9.81 1.08 -8.91
CA LEU A 234 -8.89 1.93 -8.16
C LEU A 234 -9.28 1.85 -6.68
N ASP A 235 -8.47 1.12 -5.92
CA ASP A 235 -8.76 0.72 -4.54
C ASP A 235 -7.94 1.54 -3.56
N SER A 236 -8.61 2.31 -2.70
CA SER A 236 -8.00 3.13 -1.65
C SER A 236 -6.97 4.12 -2.18
N GLY A 237 -7.43 5.15 -2.86
CA GLY A 237 -6.59 6.23 -3.39
C GLY A 237 -7.33 7.54 -3.54
N ALA A 238 -6.60 8.55 -3.99
CA ALA A 238 -7.08 9.91 -4.19
C ALA A 238 -6.95 10.35 -5.65
N LEU A 239 -7.76 11.35 -6.05
CA LEU A 239 -7.58 12.03 -7.33
C LEU A 239 -6.24 12.78 -7.34
N LEU A 240 -5.57 12.85 -8.51
CA LEU A 240 -4.29 13.56 -8.68
C LEU A 240 -4.36 15.07 -8.34
N SER A 241 -5.56 15.62 -8.24
CA SER A 241 -5.80 17.02 -7.84
C SER A 241 -5.95 17.21 -6.33
N VAL A 242 -5.99 16.14 -5.54
CA VAL A 242 -6.17 16.18 -4.08
C VAL A 242 -4.80 16.20 -3.41
N PRO A 243 -4.50 17.19 -2.57
CA PRO A 243 -3.26 17.24 -1.79
C PRO A 243 -3.39 16.30 -0.59
N LEU A 244 -3.31 15.00 -0.84
CA LEU A 244 -3.67 13.91 0.07
C LEU A 244 -3.03 14.06 1.45
N GLU A 245 -1.72 14.16 1.52
CA GLU A 245 -0.97 14.20 2.78
C GLU A 245 -1.35 15.40 3.68
N GLN A 246 -1.87 16.48 3.09
CA GLN A 246 -2.33 17.63 3.86
C GLN A 246 -3.64 17.36 4.62
N GLN A 247 -4.41 16.34 4.23
CA GLN A 247 -5.72 16.02 4.78
C GLN A 247 -5.70 14.84 5.76
N VAL A 248 -4.60 14.12 5.85
CA VAL A 248 -4.47 12.91 6.71
C VAL A 248 -4.85 13.19 8.17
N SER A 249 -4.56 14.38 8.70
CA SER A 249 -4.90 14.68 10.10
C SER A 249 -6.41 14.63 10.37
N VAL A 250 -7.22 15.20 9.48
CA VAL A 250 -8.68 15.21 9.65
C VAL A 250 -9.31 13.87 9.26
N HIS A 251 -8.74 13.16 8.29
CA HIS A 251 -9.17 11.82 7.91
C HIS A 251 -8.92 10.81 9.05
N ALA A 252 -7.72 10.84 9.65
CA ALA A 252 -7.40 10.00 10.80
C ALA A 252 -8.28 10.33 12.02
N GLN A 253 -8.61 11.61 12.25
CA GLN A 253 -9.57 11.99 13.28
C GLN A 253 -10.94 11.40 13.00
N GLN A 254 -11.43 11.52 11.78
CA GLN A 254 -12.71 10.96 11.38
C GLN A 254 -12.76 9.44 11.59
N ALA A 255 -11.73 8.71 11.12
CA ALA A 255 -11.63 7.27 11.30
C ALA A 255 -11.60 6.87 12.79
N PHE A 256 -10.83 7.61 13.62
CA PHE A 256 -10.77 7.39 15.05
C PHE A 256 -12.12 7.65 15.73
N ASP A 257 -12.80 8.74 15.38
CA ASP A 257 -14.10 9.10 15.95
C ASP A 257 -15.17 8.05 15.58
N GLN A 258 -15.16 7.53 14.35
CA GLN A 258 -16.05 6.44 13.91
C GLN A 258 -15.80 5.17 14.71
N LEU A 259 -14.52 4.78 14.90
CA LEU A 259 -14.14 3.63 15.74
C LEU A 259 -14.60 3.81 17.19
N ALA A 260 -14.37 5.00 17.78
CA ALA A 260 -14.78 5.32 19.15
C ALA A 260 -16.31 5.29 19.31
N ALA A 261 -17.05 5.83 18.33
CA ALA A 261 -18.50 5.79 18.32
C ALA A 261 -19.04 4.35 18.21
N ARG A 262 -18.43 3.53 17.35
CA ARG A 262 -18.76 2.10 17.20
C ARG A 262 -18.48 1.34 18.49
N CYS A 263 -17.35 1.60 19.18
CA CYS A 263 -17.06 1.02 20.49
C CYS A 263 -18.12 1.42 21.51
N ALA A 264 -18.50 2.71 21.58
CA ALA A 264 -19.52 3.20 22.50
C ALA A 264 -20.91 2.59 22.23
N ALA A 265 -21.23 2.26 20.99
CA ALA A 265 -22.47 1.58 20.61
C ALA A 265 -22.44 0.06 20.89
N THR A 266 -21.27 -0.53 21.11
CA THR A 266 -21.08 -1.96 21.38
C THR A 266 -21.03 -2.20 22.88
N PRO A 267 -22.03 -2.84 23.53
CA PRO A 267 -22.11 -2.91 25.00
C PRO A 267 -20.90 -3.54 25.69
N ALA A 268 -20.22 -4.50 25.08
CA ALA A 268 -19.01 -5.10 25.64
C ALA A 268 -17.84 -4.12 25.60
N CYS A 269 -17.63 -3.43 24.47
CA CYS A 269 -16.57 -2.43 24.30
C CYS A 269 -16.81 -1.23 25.24
N ALA A 270 -18.03 -0.67 25.24
CA ALA A 270 -18.39 0.52 26.01
C ALA A 270 -18.21 0.35 27.55
N ARG A 271 -18.39 -0.86 28.06
CA ARG A 271 -18.16 -1.15 29.49
C ARG A 271 -16.71 -1.19 29.89
N SER A 272 -15.83 -1.54 28.96
CA SER A 272 -14.43 -1.86 29.26
C SER A 272 -13.45 -0.81 28.77
N TYR A 273 -13.80 -0.08 27.70
CA TYR A 273 -12.84 0.79 27.01
C TYR A 273 -13.44 2.17 26.71
N HIS A 274 -12.57 3.19 26.79
CA HIS A 274 -12.89 4.57 26.50
C HIS A 274 -11.83 5.19 25.57
N PRO A 275 -11.79 4.82 24.27
CA PRO A 275 -10.66 5.10 23.37
C PRO A 275 -10.19 6.55 23.37
N ALA A 276 -11.13 7.51 23.36
CA ALA A 276 -10.78 8.94 23.34
C ALA A 276 -10.11 9.40 24.65
N ALA A 277 -10.61 8.93 25.81
CA ALA A 277 -10.05 9.28 27.12
C ALA A 277 -8.68 8.59 27.32
N ASP A 278 -8.58 7.33 26.92
CA ASP A 278 -7.34 6.55 27.02
C ASP A 278 -6.25 7.16 26.12
N LEU A 279 -6.58 7.53 24.87
CA LEU A 279 -5.64 8.24 23.99
C LEU A 279 -5.18 9.57 24.58
N ALA A 280 -6.10 10.38 25.12
CA ALA A 280 -5.76 11.65 25.75
C ALA A 280 -4.79 11.46 26.94
N ALA A 281 -5.01 10.44 27.77
CA ALA A 281 -4.15 10.12 28.91
C ALA A 281 -2.74 9.68 28.44
N ILE A 282 -2.66 8.84 27.41
CA ILE A 282 -1.40 8.40 26.80
C ILE A 282 -0.62 9.60 26.25
N LEU A 283 -1.28 10.48 25.47
CA LEU A 283 -0.63 11.64 24.89
C LEU A 283 -0.12 12.62 25.97
N ALA A 284 -0.89 12.83 27.04
CA ALA A 284 -0.45 13.64 28.19
C ALA A 284 0.78 13.03 28.87
N HIS A 285 0.78 11.71 29.09
CA HIS A 285 1.93 10.99 29.66
C HIS A 285 3.18 11.13 28.77
N LEU A 286 3.06 10.82 27.47
CA LEU A 286 4.19 10.86 26.52
C LEU A 286 4.72 12.28 26.26
N THR A 287 3.87 13.30 26.42
CA THR A 287 4.29 14.71 26.33
C THR A 287 5.19 15.09 27.52
N ALA A 288 4.83 14.62 28.71
CA ALA A 288 5.61 14.86 29.91
C ALA A 288 6.85 13.94 30.00
N HIS A 289 6.72 12.72 29.58
CA HIS A 289 7.69 11.63 29.77
C HIS A 289 7.78 10.77 28.50
N PRO A 290 8.54 11.16 27.44
CA PRO A 290 8.80 10.28 26.34
C PRO A 290 9.38 8.95 26.81
N ALA A 291 8.82 7.84 26.34
CA ALA A 291 9.14 6.51 26.83
C ALA A 291 10.13 5.79 25.90
N GLN A 292 11.06 5.01 26.46
CA GLN A 292 11.98 4.19 25.68
C GLN A 292 11.62 2.71 25.80
N PHE A 293 11.58 2.04 24.65
CA PHE A 293 11.30 0.61 24.54
C PHE A 293 12.34 -0.10 23.70
N VAL A 294 12.58 -1.37 24.03
CA VAL A 294 13.40 -2.25 23.20
C VAL A 294 12.46 -3.06 22.32
N LEU A 295 12.35 -2.68 21.06
CA LEU A 295 11.52 -3.38 20.09
C LEU A 295 12.29 -4.50 19.42
N ALA A 296 11.63 -5.65 19.22
CA ALA A 296 12.13 -6.72 18.38
C ALA A 296 11.67 -6.44 16.94
N VAL A 297 12.59 -5.98 16.09
CA VAL A 297 12.29 -5.77 14.68
C VAL A 297 12.28 -7.14 13.97
N PRO A 298 11.22 -7.53 13.26
CA PRO A 298 11.18 -8.78 12.52
C PRO A 298 12.36 -8.89 11.54
N GLY A 299 13.18 -9.93 11.69
CA GLY A 299 14.37 -10.15 10.86
C GLY A 299 15.59 -9.28 11.18
N GLY A 300 15.51 -8.39 12.18
CA GLY A 300 16.56 -7.45 12.57
C GLY A 300 17.01 -7.56 14.05
N PRO A 301 18.01 -6.78 14.45
CA PRO A 301 18.41 -6.69 15.84
C PRO A 301 17.36 -5.94 16.66
N ARG A 302 17.35 -6.17 17.98
CA ARG A 302 16.55 -5.37 18.90
C ARG A 302 17.03 -3.91 18.87
N GLN A 303 16.09 -2.98 18.73
CA GLN A 303 16.37 -1.55 18.67
C GLN A 303 15.75 -0.82 19.86
N ILE A 304 16.45 0.19 20.37
CA ILE A 304 15.90 1.11 21.37
C ILE A 304 15.16 2.21 20.63
N VAL A 305 13.86 2.29 20.83
CA VAL A 305 12.99 3.30 20.22
C VAL A 305 12.48 4.25 21.28
N THR A 306 12.52 5.55 20.98
CA THR A 306 11.90 6.57 21.84
C THR A 306 10.52 6.91 21.29
N VAL A 307 9.48 6.57 22.04
CA VAL A 307 8.10 6.88 21.70
C VAL A 307 7.75 8.25 22.28
N THR A 308 7.47 9.20 21.41
CA THR A 308 6.94 10.53 21.75
C THR A 308 5.43 10.57 21.52
N ALA A 309 4.73 11.55 22.07
CA ALA A 309 3.29 11.76 21.80
C ALA A 309 3.02 11.88 20.29
N THR A 310 3.86 12.64 19.59
CA THR A 310 3.75 12.81 18.13
C THR A 310 3.99 11.51 17.36
N GLY A 311 5.01 10.74 17.74
CA GLY A 311 5.28 9.44 17.10
C GLY A 311 4.17 8.42 17.36
N PHE A 312 3.61 8.39 18.58
CA PHE A 312 2.51 7.50 18.92
C PHE A 312 1.24 7.75 18.10
N LEU A 313 0.98 8.99 17.70
CA LEU A 313 -0.15 9.30 16.81
C LEU A 313 0.01 8.65 15.43
N GLY A 314 1.24 8.49 14.94
CA GLY A 314 1.50 7.70 13.73
C GLY A 314 1.09 6.24 13.91
N VAL A 315 1.48 5.62 15.03
CA VAL A 315 1.06 4.24 15.36
C VAL A 315 -0.47 4.09 15.39
N VAL A 316 -1.18 5.10 15.92
CA VAL A 316 -2.67 5.06 15.91
C VAL A 316 -3.21 5.13 14.49
N ILE A 317 -2.61 5.94 13.59
CA ILE A 317 -3.00 5.98 12.16
C ILE A 317 -2.78 4.61 11.52
N ASP A 318 -1.66 3.93 11.80
CA ASP A 318 -1.36 2.60 11.28
C ASP A 318 -2.39 1.55 11.75
N TYR A 319 -2.79 1.61 13.04
CA TYR A 319 -3.90 0.78 13.55
C TYR A 319 -5.21 0.99 12.78
N LEU A 320 -5.53 2.26 12.48
CA LEU A 320 -6.78 2.62 11.78
C LEU A 320 -6.77 2.21 10.32
N SER A 321 -5.58 2.04 9.73
CA SER A 321 -5.44 1.69 8.31
C SER A 321 -5.98 0.31 7.96
N GLU A 322 -6.03 -0.62 8.92
CA GLU A 322 -6.57 -1.97 8.70
C GLU A 322 -7.68 -2.28 9.70
N VAL A 323 -8.84 -2.71 9.24
CA VAL A 323 -9.98 -2.98 10.14
C VAL A 323 -9.67 -4.04 11.20
N GLN A 324 -8.84 -5.05 10.88
CA GLN A 324 -8.44 -6.11 11.82
C GLN A 324 -7.55 -5.57 12.97
N THR A 325 -6.76 -4.54 12.73
CA THR A 325 -5.97 -3.87 13.75
C THR A 325 -6.77 -2.78 14.45
N ALA A 326 -7.61 -2.05 13.71
CA ALA A 326 -8.47 -1.00 14.26
C ALA A 326 -9.38 -1.53 15.39
N VAL A 327 -9.97 -2.74 15.24
CA VAL A 327 -10.82 -3.32 16.29
C VAL A 327 -10.06 -3.69 17.57
N LEU A 328 -8.72 -3.79 17.52
CA LEU A 328 -7.86 -4.03 18.69
C LEU A 328 -7.55 -2.73 19.44
N LEU A 329 -7.60 -1.59 18.75
CA LEU A 329 -7.15 -0.31 19.26
C LEU A 329 -7.81 0.11 20.60
N PRO A 330 -9.14 -0.07 20.84
CA PRO A 330 -9.75 0.27 22.12
C PRO A 330 -9.11 -0.47 23.30
N ALA A 331 -8.86 -1.77 23.16
CA ALA A 331 -8.25 -2.60 24.20
C ALA A 331 -6.77 -2.23 24.42
N ASP A 332 -6.04 -2.01 23.32
CA ASP A 332 -4.61 -1.69 23.38
C ASP A 332 -4.40 -0.28 23.96
N LEU A 333 -5.21 0.72 23.60
CA LEU A 333 -5.17 2.05 24.23
C LEU A 333 -5.45 1.99 25.73
N HIS A 334 -6.43 1.20 26.15
CA HIS A 334 -6.73 1.00 27.57
C HIS A 334 -5.55 0.38 28.32
N ALA A 335 -4.97 -0.68 27.79
CA ALA A 335 -3.79 -1.33 28.37
C ALA A 335 -2.58 -0.37 28.44
N LEU A 336 -2.35 0.44 27.42
CA LEU A 336 -1.28 1.46 27.40
C LEU A 336 -1.53 2.57 28.43
N ALA A 337 -2.77 3.03 28.57
CA ALA A 337 -3.15 4.02 29.60
C ALA A 337 -2.92 3.48 31.03
N LEU A 338 -3.04 2.15 31.22
CA LEU A 338 -2.71 1.47 32.47
C LEU A 338 -1.20 1.16 32.65
N GLY A 339 -0.35 1.59 31.71
CA GLY A 339 1.10 1.39 31.76
C GLY A 339 1.62 0.04 31.26
N GLN A 340 0.80 -0.75 30.54
CA GLN A 340 1.16 -2.09 30.07
C GLN A 340 1.89 -2.04 28.70
N TRP A 341 2.82 -1.11 28.55
CA TRP A 341 3.48 -0.79 27.26
C TRP A 341 4.21 -1.98 26.64
N SER A 342 5.06 -2.67 27.42
CA SER A 342 5.84 -3.80 26.89
C SER A 342 4.95 -4.94 26.40
N GLN A 343 3.84 -5.20 27.10
CA GLN A 343 2.90 -6.25 26.72
C GLN A 343 2.23 -5.94 25.40
N VAL A 344 1.77 -4.69 25.20
CA VAL A 344 1.14 -4.28 23.93
C VAL A 344 2.16 -4.30 22.80
N PHE A 345 3.33 -3.68 22.97
CA PHE A 345 4.34 -3.59 21.93
C PHE A 345 4.91 -4.97 21.52
N ASP A 346 5.14 -5.88 22.47
CA ASP A 346 5.57 -7.24 22.16
C ASP A 346 4.50 -8.03 21.40
N SER A 347 3.21 -7.76 21.65
CA SER A 347 2.10 -8.43 20.96
C SER A 347 1.75 -7.82 19.60
N ARG A 348 2.16 -6.57 19.35
CA ARG A 348 1.86 -5.77 18.16
C ARG A 348 3.12 -5.40 17.37
N GLY A 349 4.13 -6.25 17.39
CA GLY A 349 5.45 -5.96 16.83
C GLY A 349 5.45 -5.43 15.39
N SER A 350 4.52 -5.87 14.53
CA SER A 350 4.41 -5.35 13.16
C SER A 350 3.91 -3.89 13.11
N ILE A 351 2.93 -3.52 13.95
CA ILE A 351 2.35 -2.16 13.97
C ILE A 351 3.34 -1.15 14.57
N VAL A 352 4.07 -1.57 15.61
CA VAL A 352 5.06 -0.70 16.26
C VAL A 352 6.43 -0.75 15.58
N ALA A 353 6.64 -1.63 14.60
CA ALA A 353 7.88 -1.71 13.84
C ALA A 353 8.20 -0.40 13.12
N ASP A 354 7.19 0.35 12.70
CA ASP A 354 7.35 1.65 12.04
C ASP A 354 7.93 2.71 12.98
N LEU A 355 7.77 2.57 14.30
CA LEU A 355 8.50 3.40 15.27
C LEU A 355 10.01 3.17 15.23
N ALA A 356 10.44 1.99 14.79
CA ALA A 356 11.84 1.61 14.65
C ALA A 356 12.33 1.72 13.21
N SER A 357 11.42 1.79 12.24
CA SER A 357 11.75 1.91 10.82
C SER A 357 12.19 3.34 10.52
N THR A 358 13.47 3.45 10.31
CA THR A 358 14.14 4.72 9.97
C THR A 358 14.75 4.64 8.57
N ASP A 359 14.59 3.50 7.90
CA ASP A 359 15.20 3.25 6.60
C ASP A 359 14.27 3.66 5.46
N ILE A 360 14.65 4.70 4.76
CA ILE A 360 14.20 4.92 3.37
C ILE A 360 14.93 3.89 2.52
N THR A 361 14.34 2.72 2.41
CA THR A 361 14.96 1.58 1.72
C THR A 361 14.84 1.69 0.21
N ALA A 362 13.83 2.40 -0.32
CA ALA A 362 13.66 2.61 -1.75
C ALA A 362 13.68 4.10 -2.10
N LEU A 363 14.66 4.53 -2.89
CA LEU A 363 14.77 5.93 -3.34
C LEU A 363 13.59 6.37 -4.21
N GLN A 364 12.92 5.43 -4.86
CA GLN A 364 11.69 5.69 -5.60
C GLN A 364 10.63 6.36 -4.71
N GLY A 365 10.40 5.87 -3.48
CA GLY A 365 9.43 6.46 -2.57
C GLY A 365 9.75 7.92 -2.23
N VAL A 366 11.03 8.27 -2.09
CA VAL A 366 11.47 9.65 -1.88
C VAL A 366 11.18 10.50 -3.12
N THR A 367 11.54 10.01 -4.31
CA THR A 367 11.35 10.74 -5.57
C THR A 367 9.86 10.99 -5.84
N ILE A 368 9.02 9.98 -5.67
CA ILE A 368 7.56 10.09 -5.80
C ILE A 368 7.01 11.07 -4.76
N GLY A 369 7.39 10.92 -3.49
CA GLY A 369 6.92 11.81 -2.42
C GLY A 369 7.35 13.27 -2.61
N CYS A 370 8.46 13.52 -3.29
CA CYS A 370 8.93 14.87 -3.59
C CYS A 370 8.38 15.43 -4.92
N GLY A 371 8.08 14.58 -5.89
CA GLY A 371 7.67 14.99 -7.23
C GLY A 371 6.16 15.06 -7.46
N ASP A 372 5.40 14.12 -6.86
CA ASP A 372 3.96 13.96 -7.10
C ASP A 372 3.10 14.90 -6.24
N THR A 373 1.82 14.61 -6.10
CA THR A 373 0.82 15.40 -5.36
C THR A 373 1.14 15.57 -3.88
N TRP A 374 2.08 14.81 -3.36
CA TRP A 374 2.57 14.89 -1.99
C TRP A 374 3.62 15.98 -1.78
N ASN A 375 4.10 16.57 -2.87
CA ASN A 375 5.08 17.65 -2.83
C ASN A 375 4.54 18.89 -2.12
N ALA A 376 5.43 19.60 -1.43
CA ALA A 376 5.18 20.89 -0.80
C ALA A 376 4.02 20.91 0.20
N MET A 377 3.92 19.90 1.06
CA MET A 377 2.98 19.92 2.19
C MET A 377 3.14 21.20 3.01
N ASN A 378 2.03 21.89 3.25
CA ASN A 378 2.01 23.15 3.96
C ASN A 378 1.52 22.95 5.42
N PRO A 379 2.39 23.09 6.44
CA PRO A 379 2.00 22.95 7.85
C PRO A 379 0.87 23.89 8.27
N ALA A 380 0.82 25.10 7.71
CA ALA A 380 -0.26 26.07 8.02
C ALA A 380 -1.61 25.58 7.47
N THR A 381 -1.63 25.06 6.25
CA THR A 381 -2.84 24.48 5.65
C THR A 381 -3.31 23.25 6.41
N ILE A 382 -2.39 22.37 6.86
CA ILE A 382 -2.72 21.21 7.70
C ILE A 382 -3.45 21.67 8.97
N SER A 383 -2.95 22.70 9.63
CA SER A 383 -3.58 23.25 10.86
C SER A 383 -4.96 23.85 10.62
N GLN A 384 -5.28 24.25 9.41
CA GLN A 384 -6.55 24.90 9.03
C GLN A 384 -7.62 23.89 8.56
N GLN A 385 -7.29 22.63 8.35
CA GLN A 385 -8.25 21.62 7.87
C GLN A 385 -9.37 21.32 8.88
N GLY A 386 -9.13 21.52 10.16
CA GLY A 386 -10.09 21.30 11.23
C GLY A 386 -9.43 20.79 12.52
N PRO A 387 -10.20 20.68 13.61
CA PRO A 387 -9.68 20.15 14.87
C PRO A 387 -9.33 18.67 14.73
N SER A 388 -8.09 18.31 15.09
CA SER A 388 -7.62 16.92 15.08
C SER A 388 -6.49 16.73 16.07
N VAL A 389 -6.53 15.65 16.85
CA VAL A 389 -5.43 15.23 17.72
C VAL A 389 -4.21 14.78 16.92
N PHE A 390 -4.39 14.39 15.65
CA PHE A 390 -3.33 13.91 14.76
C PHE A 390 -2.54 15.04 14.08
N THR A 391 -3.02 16.28 14.15
CA THR A 391 -2.37 17.44 13.52
C THR A 391 -0.88 17.56 13.87
N PRO A 392 -0.40 17.39 15.11
CA PRO A 392 1.03 17.48 15.43
C PRO A 392 1.89 16.44 14.70
N ASN A 393 1.38 15.21 14.53
CA ASN A 393 2.08 14.16 13.78
C ASN A 393 2.20 14.52 12.29
N VAL A 394 1.10 14.90 11.67
CA VAL A 394 1.07 15.22 10.23
C VAL A 394 1.92 16.46 9.93
N ILE A 395 1.93 17.47 10.80
CA ILE A 395 2.83 18.63 10.67
C ILE A 395 4.31 18.21 10.78
N ALA A 396 4.66 17.36 11.74
CA ALA A 396 6.04 16.87 11.88
C ALA A 396 6.49 16.10 10.64
N ARG A 397 5.63 15.23 10.10
CA ARG A 397 5.87 14.53 8.83
C ARG A 397 6.05 15.50 7.66
N ALA A 398 5.16 16.50 7.55
CA ALA A 398 5.24 17.53 6.50
C ALA A 398 6.56 18.33 6.57
N GLN A 399 6.99 18.74 7.76
CA GLN A 399 8.26 19.44 7.96
C GLN A 399 9.45 18.57 7.56
N GLN A 400 9.42 17.31 7.93
CA GLN A 400 10.44 16.32 7.60
C GLN A 400 10.50 16.08 6.09
N GLN A 401 9.36 15.84 5.45
CA GLN A 401 9.26 15.66 4.00
C GLN A 401 9.75 16.89 3.25
N ASN A 402 9.32 18.08 3.66
CA ASN A 402 9.75 19.32 3.04
C ASN A 402 11.28 19.54 3.16
N ALA A 403 11.88 19.20 4.30
CA ALA A 403 13.34 19.28 4.46
C ALA A 403 14.07 18.28 3.56
N LEU A 404 13.52 17.09 3.39
CA LEU A 404 14.03 16.07 2.48
C LEU A 404 13.94 16.53 1.03
N CYS A 405 12.77 16.95 0.58
CA CYS A 405 12.51 17.36 -0.80
C CYS A 405 13.26 18.64 -1.19
N ALA A 406 13.53 19.55 -0.24
CA ALA A 406 14.40 20.71 -0.50
C ALA A 406 15.84 20.32 -0.86
N ALA A 407 16.29 19.14 -0.48
CA ALA A 407 17.63 18.64 -0.75
C ALA A 407 17.67 17.52 -1.81
N TRP A 408 16.56 16.83 -2.03
CA TRP A 408 16.43 15.72 -2.99
C TRP A 408 16.23 16.24 -4.40
N PRO A 409 16.99 15.77 -5.40
CA PRO A 409 16.73 16.11 -6.80
C PRO A 409 15.43 15.44 -7.26
N HIS A 410 14.47 16.22 -7.71
CA HIS A 410 13.20 15.70 -8.23
C HIS A 410 12.67 16.61 -9.34
N ASP A 411 11.99 15.99 -10.30
CA ASP A 411 11.20 16.68 -11.32
C ASP A 411 9.74 16.78 -10.87
N PRO A 412 8.94 17.72 -11.41
CA PRO A 412 7.52 17.75 -11.14
C PRO A 412 6.86 16.41 -11.49
N GLY A 413 6.15 15.83 -10.53
CA GLY A 413 5.45 14.58 -10.71
C GLY A 413 4.08 14.74 -11.35
N VAL A 414 3.24 13.73 -11.17
CA VAL A 414 1.87 13.74 -11.71
C VAL A 414 0.95 14.59 -10.84
N SER A 415 0.10 15.36 -11.49
CA SER A 415 -0.89 16.21 -10.81
C SER A 415 -2.03 16.58 -11.74
N GLY A 416 -3.02 17.31 -11.23
CA GLY A 416 -4.08 17.93 -12.01
C GLY A 416 -5.27 17.00 -12.25
N THR A 417 -6.06 17.30 -13.27
CA THR A 417 -7.35 16.67 -13.51
C THR A 417 -7.24 15.55 -14.52
N VAL A 418 -7.67 14.36 -14.16
CA VAL A 418 -7.85 13.22 -15.08
C VAL A 418 -9.20 13.36 -15.79
N ARG A 419 -9.19 13.34 -17.13
CA ARG A 419 -10.39 13.34 -17.98
C ARG A 419 -10.42 12.04 -18.78
N SER A 420 -11.45 11.22 -18.56
CA SER A 420 -11.55 9.93 -19.22
C SER A 420 -12.99 9.47 -19.31
N THR A 421 -13.35 8.80 -20.42
CA THR A 421 -14.62 8.08 -20.58
C THR A 421 -14.47 6.58 -20.34
N VAL A 422 -13.32 6.13 -19.90
CA VAL A 422 -13.10 4.74 -19.49
C VAL A 422 -14.01 4.41 -18.31
N PRO A 423 -14.63 3.22 -18.28
CA PRO A 423 -15.31 2.71 -17.10
C PRO A 423 -14.32 2.57 -15.92
N VAL A 424 -14.56 3.26 -14.81
CA VAL A 424 -13.74 3.24 -13.61
C VAL A 424 -14.60 2.92 -12.39
N VAL A 425 -14.10 2.11 -11.47
CA VAL A 425 -14.66 1.93 -10.14
C VAL A 425 -13.60 2.38 -9.12
N PHE A 426 -13.98 3.32 -8.26
CA PHE A 426 -13.22 3.66 -7.06
C PHE A 426 -13.79 2.90 -5.88
N LEU A 427 -12.92 2.20 -5.15
CA LEU A 427 -13.26 1.53 -3.89
C LEU A 427 -12.53 2.24 -2.77
N ASN A 428 -13.24 2.90 -1.85
CA ASN A 428 -12.61 3.57 -0.72
C ASN A 428 -13.29 3.14 0.58
N GLY A 429 -12.49 2.76 1.56
CA GLY A 429 -12.98 2.40 2.89
C GLY A 429 -13.58 3.60 3.61
N ALA A 430 -14.71 3.41 4.27
CA ALA A 430 -15.37 4.46 5.05
C ALA A 430 -14.49 4.95 6.21
N ASP A 431 -13.67 4.04 6.76
CA ASP A 431 -12.81 4.26 7.92
C ASP A 431 -11.32 4.42 7.52
N ASP A 432 -11.03 4.64 6.23
CA ASP A 432 -9.65 4.83 5.74
C ASP A 432 -9.09 6.16 6.26
N PRO A 433 -8.03 6.15 7.10
CA PRO A 433 -7.43 7.36 7.65
C PRO A 433 -6.60 8.14 6.63
N VAL A 434 -6.29 7.55 5.46
CA VAL A 434 -5.44 8.15 4.42
C VAL A 434 -6.29 8.53 3.22
N ASP A 435 -7.00 7.57 2.62
CA ASP A 435 -7.75 7.70 1.38
C ASP A 435 -9.27 7.45 1.56
N PRO A 436 -9.98 8.20 2.43
CA PRO A 436 -11.42 8.01 2.58
C PRO A 436 -12.18 8.41 1.29
N PRO A 437 -13.48 8.06 1.18
CA PRO A 437 -14.28 8.37 -0.01
C PRO A 437 -14.28 9.84 -0.45
N ALA A 438 -14.02 10.78 0.48
CA ALA A 438 -13.93 12.21 0.19
C ALA A 438 -12.81 12.54 -0.82
N THR A 439 -11.72 11.75 -0.85
CA THR A 439 -10.56 11.99 -1.73
C THR A 439 -10.85 11.76 -3.21
N VAL A 440 -11.93 11.07 -3.52
CA VAL A 440 -12.40 10.76 -4.90
C VAL A 440 -13.76 11.36 -5.23
N ALA A 441 -14.36 12.13 -4.32
CA ALA A 441 -15.73 12.64 -4.48
C ALA A 441 -15.97 13.46 -5.77
N GLY A 442 -14.92 14.12 -6.30
CA GLY A 442 -14.99 14.90 -7.53
C GLY A 442 -14.82 14.09 -8.84
N ALA A 443 -14.57 12.78 -8.78
CA ALA A 443 -14.20 11.98 -9.95
C ALA A 443 -15.20 12.04 -11.09
N THR A 444 -16.49 11.95 -10.79
CA THR A 444 -17.57 11.90 -11.82
C THR A 444 -17.69 13.16 -12.66
N ALA A 445 -17.19 14.30 -12.18
CA ALA A 445 -17.19 15.55 -12.93
C ALA A 445 -16.31 15.50 -14.19
N THR A 446 -15.30 14.66 -14.20
CA THR A 446 -14.32 14.55 -15.29
C THR A 446 -14.17 13.13 -15.84
N MET A 447 -14.71 12.15 -15.13
CA MET A 447 -14.79 10.74 -15.49
C MET A 447 -16.28 10.29 -15.39
N PRO A 448 -17.13 10.61 -16.38
CA PRO A 448 -18.59 10.40 -16.28
C PRO A 448 -19.01 8.94 -16.17
N ASN A 449 -18.12 8.01 -16.50
CA ASN A 449 -18.33 6.57 -16.37
C ASN A 449 -17.69 5.99 -15.09
N ALA A 450 -17.30 6.85 -14.14
CA ALA A 450 -16.79 6.42 -12.85
C ALA A 450 -17.96 6.11 -11.88
N LEU A 451 -17.79 5.01 -11.12
CA LEU A 451 -18.62 4.69 -9.96
C LEU A 451 -17.74 4.84 -8.69
N LEU A 452 -18.26 5.57 -7.71
CA LEU A 452 -17.64 5.72 -6.40
C LEU A 452 -18.33 4.76 -5.44
N VAL A 453 -17.58 3.82 -4.86
CA VAL A 453 -18.09 2.82 -3.92
C VAL A 453 -17.45 3.07 -2.56
N THR A 454 -18.26 3.47 -1.59
CA THR A 454 -17.84 3.54 -0.19
C THR A 454 -18.02 2.17 0.44
N VAL A 455 -16.93 1.57 0.94
CA VAL A 455 -16.97 0.27 1.59
C VAL A 455 -17.06 0.46 3.11
N PRO A 456 -18.18 0.11 3.73
CA PRO A 456 -18.37 0.30 5.18
C PRO A 456 -17.46 -0.64 5.97
N ASP A 457 -17.14 -0.22 7.20
CA ASP A 457 -16.28 -0.97 8.14
C ASP A 457 -14.98 -1.48 7.48
N SER A 458 -14.36 -0.59 6.70
CA SER A 458 -13.15 -0.89 5.93
C SER A 458 -12.19 0.28 5.98
N GLY A 459 -10.93 -0.02 6.24
CA GLY A 459 -9.81 0.93 6.20
C GLY A 459 -9.17 0.98 4.82
N HIS A 460 -7.84 1.11 4.79
CA HIS A 460 -7.01 1.18 3.59
C HIS A 460 -6.91 -0.17 2.86
N ALA A 461 -6.73 -0.15 1.52
CA ALA A 461 -6.64 -1.35 0.68
C ALA A 461 -7.87 -2.28 0.81
N THR A 462 -9.04 -1.72 0.56
CA THR A 462 -10.37 -2.29 0.84
C THR A 462 -10.56 -3.72 0.36
N LEU A 463 -10.16 -4.05 -0.87
CA LEU A 463 -10.36 -5.38 -1.43
C LEU A 463 -9.35 -6.40 -0.87
N ILE A 464 -8.12 -5.94 -0.57
CA ILE A 464 -7.01 -6.78 -0.10
C ILE A 464 -7.19 -7.12 1.39
N LEU A 465 -7.54 -6.11 2.20
CA LEU A 465 -7.55 -6.19 3.66
C LEU A 465 -8.95 -6.35 4.26
N SER A 466 -10.00 -6.39 3.44
CA SER A 466 -11.35 -6.70 3.93
C SER A 466 -11.40 -8.10 4.53
N PRO A 467 -12.00 -8.28 5.71
CA PRO A 467 -12.23 -9.60 6.29
C PRO A 467 -13.28 -10.41 5.52
N HIS A 468 -14.13 -9.74 4.74
CA HIS A 468 -15.23 -10.32 3.96
C HIS A 468 -15.20 -9.86 2.49
N PRO A 469 -14.10 -10.14 1.74
CA PRO A 469 -13.92 -9.57 0.41
C PRO A 469 -14.78 -10.25 -0.68
N ALA A 470 -15.52 -11.31 -0.36
CA ALA A 470 -16.11 -12.18 -1.37
C ALA A 470 -17.06 -11.47 -2.34
N CYS A 471 -17.99 -10.60 -1.83
CA CYS A 471 -18.90 -9.88 -2.71
C CYS A 471 -18.20 -8.75 -3.48
N LEU A 472 -17.30 -8.00 -2.85
CA LEU A 472 -16.50 -6.97 -3.53
C LEU A 472 -15.67 -7.56 -4.66
N LEU A 473 -15.08 -8.75 -4.41
CA LEU A 473 -14.30 -9.46 -5.39
C LEU A 473 -15.15 -10.00 -6.55
N ALA A 474 -16.37 -10.45 -6.25
CA ALA A 474 -17.33 -10.89 -7.27
C ALA A 474 -17.76 -9.71 -8.16
N ASP A 475 -18.09 -8.56 -7.58
CA ASP A 475 -18.50 -7.36 -8.32
C ASP A 475 -17.34 -6.77 -9.12
N THR A 476 -16.13 -6.74 -8.55
CA THR A 476 -14.89 -6.38 -9.26
C THR A 476 -14.66 -7.28 -10.47
N THR A 477 -14.79 -8.58 -10.28
CA THR A 477 -14.63 -9.58 -11.36
C THR A 477 -15.67 -9.37 -12.46
N ALA A 478 -16.93 -9.21 -12.09
CA ALA A 478 -18.03 -8.98 -13.03
C ALA A 478 -17.85 -7.67 -13.81
N PHE A 479 -17.42 -6.59 -13.15
CA PHE A 479 -17.14 -5.31 -13.78
C PHE A 479 -16.02 -5.42 -14.81
N ILE A 480 -14.87 -6.00 -14.44
CA ILE A 480 -13.74 -6.18 -15.36
C ILE A 480 -14.13 -7.05 -16.55
N GLN A 481 -14.88 -8.13 -16.34
CA GLN A 481 -15.37 -8.99 -17.43
C GLN A 481 -16.32 -8.25 -18.37
N ALA A 482 -17.26 -7.49 -17.83
CA ALA A 482 -18.25 -6.75 -18.59
C ALA A 482 -17.63 -5.66 -19.48
N GLY A 483 -16.57 -4.97 -19.02
CA GLY A 483 -15.89 -3.91 -19.78
C GLY A 483 -16.76 -2.70 -20.11
N ARG A 484 -17.74 -2.38 -19.28
CA ARG A 484 -18.69 -1.30 -19.45
C ARG A 484 -18.92 -0.60 -18.10
N PRO A 485 -19.51 0.63 -18.07
CA PRO A 485 -19.77 1.32 -16.83
C PRO A 485 -20.48 0.45 -15.80
N ALA A 486 -20.04 0.53 -14.56
CA ALA A 486 -20.59 -0.24 -13.45
C ALA A 486 -21.99 0.26 -13.09
N SER A 487 -22.86 -0.66 -12.64
CA SER A 487 -24.16 -0.32 -12.05
C SER A 487 -24.01 -0.21 -10.53
N ALA A 488 -24.49 0.89 -9.93
CA ALA A 488 -24.46 1.07 -8.49
C ALA A 488 -25.21 -0.05 -7.74
N ALA A 489 -26.33 -0.53 -8.28
CA ALA A 489 -27.19 -1.49 -7.59
C ALA A 489 -26.50 -2.81 -7.17
N ALA A 490 -25.52 -3.30 -7.95
CA ALA A 490 -24.77 -4.50 -7.55
C ALA A 490 -23.89 -4.21 -6.33
N TRP A 491 -23.14 -3.11 -6.38
CA TRP A 491 -22.25 -2.68 -5.32
C TRP A 491 -23.00 -2.28 -4.05
N ASP A 492 -24.19 -1.65 -4.18
CA ASP A 492 -25.05 -1.30 -3.05
C ASP A 492 -25.52 -2.55 -2.29
N ALA A 493 -25.80 -3.64 -3.00
CA ALA A 493 -26.18 -4.90 -2.36
C ALA A 493 -25.01 -5.51 -1.55
N CYS A 494 -23.79 -5.45 -2.10
CA CYS A 494 -22.58 -5.91 -1.40
C CYS A 494 -22.28 -5.03 -0.18
N THR A 495 -22.21 -3.70 -0.35
CA THR A 495 -21.90 -2.78 0.75
C THR A 495 -22.98 -2.78 1.83
N GLY A 496 -24.26 -2.99 1.47
CA GLY A 496 -25.34 -3.20 2.42
C GLY A 496 -25.16 -4.44 3.28
N THR A 497 -24.66 -5.54 2.70
CA THR A 497 -24.32 -6.75 3.46
C THR A 497 -23.16 -6.51 4.41
N LEU A 498 -22.10 -5.84 3.95
CA LEU A 498 -20.94 -5.50 4.77
C LEU A 498 -21.30 -4.60 5.95
N ALA A 499 -22.18 -3.60 5.72
CA ALA A 499 -22.66 -2.71 6.77
C ALA A 499 -23.49 -3.44 7.85
N ALA A 500 -24.15 -4.55 7.48
CA ALA A 500 -24.94 -5.35 8.40
C ALA A 500 -24.10 -6.30 9.27
N GLU A 501 -22.86 -6.59 8.85
CA GLU A 501 -21.96 -7.55 9.49
C GLU A 501 -20.59 -6.91 9.82
N PRO A 502 -20.53 -5.87 10.67
CA PRO A 502 -19.28 -5.19 11.00
C PRO A 502 -18.32 -6.13 11.74
N VAL A 503 -17.01 -5.88 11.57
CA VAL A 503 -15.97 -6.65 12.28
C VAL A 503 -16.12 -6.44 13.78
N PRO A 504 -16.32 -7.50 14.57
CA PRO A 504 -16.55 -7.38 16.00
C PRO A 504 -15.29 -6.96 16.75
N PHE A 505 -15.46 -6.16 17.82
CA PHE A 505 -14.41 -5.96 18.78
C PHE A 505 -14.09 -7.28 19.51
N PRO A 506 -12.81 -7.55 19.84
CA PRO A 506 -12.46 -8.70 20.67
C PRO A 506 -13.18 -8.61 22.04
N ALA A 507 -13.51 -9.78 22.58
CA ALA A 507 -14.03 -9.83 23.94
C ALA A 507 -12.98 -9.26 24.93
N PRO A 508 -13.41 -8.45 25.92
CA PRO A 508 -12.55 -7.88 26.95
C PRO A 508 -11.83 -8.92 27.81
#